data_7f9d518dd0df317d6487252a8bbc1125
#
_entry.id   7f9d518dd0df317d6487252a8bbc1125
#
_cell.length_a   1.000
_cell.length_b   1.000
_cell.length_c   1.000
_cell.angle_alpha   90.00
_cell.angle_beta   90.00
_cell.angle_gamma   90.00
#
_symmetry.space_group_name_H-M   'P 1'
#
loop_
_entity.id
_entity.type
_entity.pdbx_description
1 polymer ?
#
loop_
_entity_poly.entity_id
_entity_poly.type
_entity_poly.pdbx_seq_one_letter_code
_entity_poly.pdbx_strand_id
1 'polypeptide(L)'
;MNLQEYLLNHSKSNRVSFHMPGHKGLGIFNMYGYGELMKNLVNMDITEIAGADNLHKPKGIIKNLEDKYAELYGAKKTFLLIDGSTAGILASIMA
;
A
#
# COMPACT_ATOMS: atom_id res chain seq x y z
N MET A 1 13.00 23.76 15.53
CA MET A 1 11.87 22.89 15.13
C MET A 1 12.42 21.49 14.87
N ASN A 2 11.93 20.49 15.55
CA ASN A 2 12.32 19.10 15.31
C ASN A 2 11.49 18.48 14.17
N LEU A 3 11.83 17.27 13.73
CA LEU A 3 11.16 16.59 12.62
C LEU A 3 9.67 16.36 12.89
N GLN A 4 9.33 15.96 14.11
CA GLN A 4 7.93 15.71 14.49
C GLN A 4 7.09 16.98 14.38
N GLU A 5 7.59 18.10 14.91
CA GLU A 5 6.92 19.41 14.83
C GLU A 5 6.74 19.85 13.38
N TYR A 6 7.77 19.66 12.55
CA TYR A 6 7.70 19.97 11.12
C TYR A 6 6.59 19.16 10.42
N LEU A 7 6.57 17.86 10.62
CA LEU A 7 5.57 16.97 9.99
C LEU A 7 4.15 17.28 10.45
N LEU A 8 3.94 17.55 11.74
CA LEU A 8 2.65 17.95 12.28
C LEU A 8 2.16 19.29 11.70
N ASN A 9 3.05 20.26 11.59
CA ASN A 9 2.71 21.55 10.99
C ASN A 9 2.42 21.42 9.49
N HIS A 10 3.21 20.61 8.78
CA HIS A 10 2.96 20.31 7.36
C HIS A 10 1.61 19.64 7.16
N SER A 11 1.26 18.64 7.97
CA SER A 11 -0.01 17.92 7.87
C SER A 11 -1.26 18.79 8.07
N LYS A 12 -1.12 19.91 8.80
CA LYS A 12 -2.19 20.88 9.05
C LYS A 12 -2.18 22.06 8.07
N SER A 13 -1.19 22.11 7.18
CA SER A 13 -1.08 23.21 6.21
C SER A 13 -2.08 23.01 5.06
N ASN A 14 -2.64 24.13 4.56
CA ASN A 14 -3.53 24.12 3.40
C ASN A 14 -2.77 24.14 2.06
N ARG A 15 -1.56 23.59 2.02
CA ARG A 15 -0.75 23.57 0.81
C ARG A 15 -1.28 22.50 -0.17
N VAL A 16 -1.36 22.87 -1.43
CA VAL A 16 -1.65 21.91 -2.49
C VAL A 16 -0.40 21.07 -2.73
N SER A 17 -0.55 19.75 -2.61
CA SER A 17 0.57 18.80 -2.73
C SER A 17 0.75 18.34 -4.18
N PHE A 18 1.89 18.68 -4.79
CA PHE A 18 2.32 18.17 -6.09
C PHE A 18 3.45 17.12 -5.99
N HIS A 19 3.89 16.80 -4.77
CA HIS A 19 4.92 15.79 -4.53
C HIS A 19 4.30 14.44 -4.17
N MET A 20 5.11 13.38 -4.20
CA MET A 20 4.71 12.07 -3.68
C MET A 20 4.49 12.11 -2.15
N PRO A 21 3.62 11.29 -1.58
CA PRO A 21 2.83 10.23 -2.23
C PRO A 21 1.58 10.73 -2.96
N GLY A 22 1.08 9.92 -3.89
CA GLY A 22 -0.06 10.23 -4.74
C GLY A 22 -1.42 10.32 -4.05
N HIS A 23 -1.58 9.71 -2.85
CA HIS A 23 -2.85 9.70 -2.12
C HIS A 23 -3.30 11.08 -1.60
N LYS A 24 -2.39 12.06 -1.48
CA LYS A 24 -2.68 13.46 -1.08
C LYS A 24 -3.42 13.63 0.26
N GLY A 25 -3.22 12.72 1.22
CA GLY A 25 -3.86 12.74 2.54
C GLY A 25 -5.15 11.93 2.63
N LEU A 26 -5.94 12.17 3.68
CA LEU A 26 -7.13 11.37 3.98
C LEU A 26 -8.37 11.71 3.13
N GLY A 27 -8.39 12.84 2.43
CA GLY A 27 -9.56 13.31 1.72
C GLY A 27 -10.12 12.32 0.69
N ILE A 28 -9.25 11.73 -0.11
CA ILE A 28 -9.64 10.73 -1.12
C ILE A 28 -10.19 9.46 -0.48
N PHE A 29 -9.58 9.00 0.60
CA PHE A 29 -10.05 7.81 1.32
C PHE A 29 -11.43 8.01 1.95
N ASN A 30 -11.68 9.19 2.52
CA ASN A 30 -13.00 9.55 3.05
C ASN A 30 -14.06 9.60 1.94
N MET A 31 -13.71 10.16 0.77
CA MET A 31 -14.62 10.23 -0.38
C MET A 31 -15.09 8.86 -0.85
N TYR A 32 -14.21 7.86 -0.82
CA TYR A 32 -14.53 6.49 -1.24
C TYR A 32 -14.92 5.56 -0.08
N GLY A 33 -15.19 6.08 1.11
CA GLY A 33 -15.66 5.30 2.26
C GLY A 33 -14.58 4.55 3.04
N TYR A 34 -13.30 4.83 2.79
CA TYR A 34 -12.16 4.17 3.46
C TYR A 34 -11.58 4.94 4.65
N GLY A 35 -12.24 6.00 5.10
CA GLY A 35 -11.74 6.86 6.18
C GLY A 35 -11.50 6.11 7.49
N GLU A 36 -12.42 5.24 7.90
CA GLU A 36 -12.27 4.43 9.11
C GLU A 36 -11.14 3.40 8.99
N LEU A 37 -10.95 2.79 7.81
CA LEU A 37 -9.83 1.91 7.55
C LEU A 37 -8.49 2.63 7.76
N MET A 38 -8.37 3.84 7.22
CA MET A 38 -7.15 4.65 7.34
C MET A 38 -6.84 5.07 8.77
N LYS A 39 -7.85 5.31 9.60
CA LYS A 39 -7.66 5.61 11.03
C LYS A 39 -7.08 4.43 11.82
N ASN A 40 -7.30 3.21 11.35
CA ASN A 40 -6.86 1.99 12.01
C ASN A 40 -5.54 1.43 11.48
N LEU A 41 -4.84 2.13 10.58
CA LEU A 41 -3.61 1.63 9.93
C LEU A 41 -2.58 1.09 10.90
N VAL A 42 -2.33 1.79 12.03
CA VAL A 42 -1.34 1.35 13.03
C VAL A 42 -1.75 0.02 13.68
N ASN A 43 -3.06 -0.18 13.94
CA ASN A 43 -3.58 -1.41 14.52
C ASN A 43 -3.62 -2.57 13.50
N MET A 44 -3.57 -2.25 12.22
CA MET A 44 -3.56 -3.20 11.10
C MET A 44 -2.15 -3.56 10.64
N ASP A 45 -1.12 -2.91 11.21
CA ASP A 45 0.27 -3.20 10.90
C ASP A 45 0.70 -4.50 11.60
N ILE A 46 0.73 -5.56 10.84
CA ILE A 46 1.02 -6.93 11.31
C ILE A 46 2.09 -7.59 10.46
N THR A 47 2.70 -8.62 11.00
CA THR A 47 3.65 -9.49 10.29
C THR A 47 2.99 -10.80 9.85
N GLU A 48 3.77 -11.83 9.54
CA GLU A 48 3.31 -13.18 9.20
C GLU A 48 2.85 -13.94 10.45
N ILE A 49 1.73 -13.52 11.01
CA ILE A 49 1.08 -14.22 12.13
C ILE A 49 0.10 -15.27 11.62
N ALA A 50 -0.41 -16.11 12.51
CA ALA A 50 -1.38 -17.14 12.16
C ALA A 50 -2.60 -16.52 11.43
N GLY A 51 -2.88 -16.99 10.21
CA GLY A 51 -3.98 -16.51 9.37
C GLY A 51 -3.64 -15.33 8.45
N ALA A 52 -2.47 -14.70 8.58
CA ALA A 52 -2.07 -13.56 7.76
C ALA A 52 -1.47 -13.92 6.38
N ASP A 53 -1.27 -15.19 6.09
CA ASP A 53 -0.62 -15.66 4.86
C ASP A 53 0.88 -15.27 4.80
N ASN A 54 1.55 -15.50 3.66
CA ASN A 54 2.98 -15.25 3.48
C ASN A 54 3.25 -14.70 2.07
N LEU A 55 3.87 -13.51 1.99
CA LEU A 55 4.17 -12.84 0.73
C LEU A 55 5.13 -13.61 -0.19
N HIS A 56 6.06 -14.39 0.37
CA HIS A 56 6.98 -15.22 -0.44
C HIS A 56 6.30 -16.43 -1.08
N LYS A 57 5.23 -16.93 -0.47
CA LYS A 57 4.52 -18.11 -0.94
C LYS A 57 3.03 -18.01 -0.58
N PRO A 58 2.31 -17.06 -1.18
CA PRO A 58 0.91 -16.82 -0.83
C PRO A 58 0.02 -18.00 -1.18
N LYS A 59 -0.88 -18.37 -0.26
CA LYS A 59 -1.82 -19.48 -0.41
C LYS A 59 -3.22 -19.16 0.11
N GLY A 60 -3.36 -18.05 0.84
CA GLY A 60 -4.58 -17.63 1.50
C GLY A 60 -5.05 -16.24 1.05
N ILE A 61 -5.20 -15.32 2.01
CA ILE A 61 -5.75 -13.98 1.76
C ILE A 61 -4.90 -13.15 0.79
N ILE A 62 -3.57 -13.29 0.84
CA ILE A 62 -2.66 -12.61 -0.09
C ILE A 62 -2.83 -13.19 -1.50
N LYS A 63 -2.92 -14.51 -1.62
CA LYS A 63 -3.18 -15.16 -2.92
C LYS A 63 -4.51 -14.69 -3.53
N ASN A 64 -5.56 -14.61 -2.72
CA ASN A 64 -6.85 -14.11 -3.16
C ASN A 64 -6.78 -12.66 -3.67
N LEU A 65 -5.97 -11.83 -3.02
CA LEU A 65 -5.72 -10.46 -3.45
C LEU A 65 -4.99 -10.41 -4.80
N GLU A 66 -3.94 -11.21 -4.98
CA GLU A 66 -3.22 -11.33 -6.26
C GLU A 66 -4.14 -11.76 -7.40
N ASP A 67 -5.03 -12.72 -7.15
CA ASP A 67 -5.99 -13.20 -8.16
C ASP A 67 -6.99 -12.10 -8.56
N LYS A 68 -7.49 -11.32 -7.61
CA LYS A 68 -8.36 -10.17 -7.88
C LYS A 68 -7.66 -9.09 -8.71
N TYR A 69 -6.40 -8.81 -8.43
CA TYR A 69 -5.62 -7.87 -9.25
C TYR A 69 -5.39 -8.42 -10.66
N ALA A 70 -5.10 -9.71 -10.80
CA ALA A 70 -4.94 -10.34 -12.11
C ALA A 70 -6.24 -10.23 -12.94
N GLU A 71 -7.39 -10.48 -12.34
CA GLU A 71 -8.69 -10.30 -12.98
C GLU A 71 -8.93 -8.85 -13.39
N LEU A 72 -8.71 -7.89 -12.47
CA LEU A 72 -8.92 -6.46 -12.71
C LEU A 72 -8.10 -5.93 -13.90
N TYR A 73 -6.87 -6.38 -14.04
CA TYR A 73 -5.96 -5.95 -15.10
C TYR A 73 -5.96 -6.86 -16.35
N GLY A 74 -6.77 -7.91 -16.36
CA GLY A 74 -6.79 -8.89 -17.47
C GLY A 74 -5.46 -9.63 -17.61
N ALA A 75 -4.71 -9.78 -16.52
CA ALA A 75 -3.40 -10.44 -16.50
C ALA A 75 -3.55 -11.93 -16.16
N LYS A 76 -2.61 -12.75 -16.63
CA LYS A 76 -2.57 -14.17 -16.28
C LYS A 76 -2.25 -14.41 -14.81
N LYS A 77 -1.38 -13.57 -14.24
CA LYS A 77 -0.97 -13.58 -12.84
C LYS A 77 -0.59 -12.19 -12.37
N THR A 78 -0.71 -11.96 -11.08
CA THR A 78 -0.16 -10.80 -10.38
C THR A 78 0.73 -11.29 -9.24
N PHE A 79 1.76 -10.54 -8.94
CA PHE A 79 2.66 -10.80 -7.82
C PHE A 79 2.81 -9.53 -6.99
N LEU A 80 2.58 -9.61 -5.69
CA LEU A 80 2.95 -8.56 -4.77
C LEU A 80 4.45 -8.61 -4.53
N LEU A 81 5.14 -7.52 -4.86
CA LEU A 81 6.59 -7.48 -4.82
C LEU A 81 7.12 -7.33 -3.39
N ILE A 82 8.15 -8.10 -3.09
CA ILE A 82 9.03 -7.92 -1.93
C ILE A 82 10.25 -7.15 -2.44
N ASP A 83 10.86 -6.31 -1.60
CA ASP A 83 12.00 -5.44 -1.97
C ASP A 83 11.70 -4.33 -3.00
N GLY A 84 10.45 -3.90 -3.09
CA GLY A 84 10.05 -2.73 -3.87
C GLY A 84 9.99 -2.94 -5.39
N SER A 85 9.69 -1.87 -6.11
CA SER A 85 9.50 -1.89 -7.56
C SER A 85 10.78 -2.24 -8.35
N THR A 86 11.95 -1.93 -7.82
CA THR A 86 13.23 -2.29 -8.45
C THR A 86 13.37 -3.80 -8.63
N ALA A 87 12.99 -4.59 -7.62
CA ALA A 87 12.99 -6.05 -7.72
C ALA A 87 12.07 -6.55 -8.86
N GLY A 88 10.88 -5.95 -8.99
CA GLY A 88 9.95 -6.28 -10.06
C GLY A 88 10.46 -5.93 -11.46
N ILE A 89 11.09 -4.77 -11.60
CA ILE A 89 11.70 -4.32 -12.87
C ILE A 89 12.81 -5.29 -13.27
N LEU A 90 13.74 -5.61 -12.36
CA LEU A 90 14.82 -6.55 -12.60
C LEU A 90 14.28 -7.94 -12.98
N ALA A 91 13.30 -8.46 -12.25
CA ALA A 91 12.68 -9.74 -12.59
C ALA A 91 12.05 -9.74 -13.99
N SER A 92 11.41 -8.65 -14.38
CA SER A 92 10.78 -8.50 -15.70
C SER A 92 11.80 -8.46 -16.84
N ILE A 93 12.98 -7.90 -16.59
CA ILE A 93 14.08 -7.86 -17.58
C ILE A 93 14.76 -9.24 -17.71
N MET A 94 14.81 -10.00 -16.61
CA MET A 94 15.49 -11.29 -16.56
C MET A 94 14.59 -12.46 -17.01
N ALA A 95 13.28 -12.26 -17.12
CA ALA A 95 12.32 -13.27 -17.57
C ALA A 95 12.27 -13.37 -19.09
#